data_6f7c2e2c0aa78a8a8a715e0176b8dde2
#
_entry.id   6f7c2e2c0aa78a8a8a715e0176b8dde2
#
_cell.length_a   1.000
_cell.length_b   1.000
_cell.length_c   1.000
_cell.angle_alpha   90.00
_cell.angle_beta   90.00
_cell.angle_gamma   90.00
#
_symmetry.space_group_name_H-M   'P 1'
#
loop_
_entity.id
_entity.type
_entity.pdbx_description
1 polymer ?
#
loop_
_entity_poly.entity_id
_entity_poly.type
_entity_poly.pdbx_seq_one_letter_code
_entity_poly.pdbx_strand_id
1 'polypeptide(L)'
;MKLYIVRHGETEWNKARRIQGQVDIPLNEFGRRLARKTAKGLSDITFDLCYSSPLSRARETAALLLEGRDTPVIEDARISEMAFGEYEGRCCSRSGWNLPEEFRRFFDGPDKYQAPAGGENFAQVKERTGEFLKELYGRTEYQDSNILIATHGAALAGLLNNIKERSLAEYWGEGVHKNCAVTEVQVTDGKPKILSENVVYYDDEVEPWED
;
A
#
# COMPACT_ATOMS: atom_id res chain seq x y z
N MET A 1 -19.70 -4.77 1.86
CA MET A 1 -18.64 -4.72 0.82
C MET A 1 -17.43 -5.54 1.23
N LYS A 2 -16.63 -5.99 0.27
CA LYS A 2 -15.31 -6.57 0.52
C LYS A 2 -14.24 -5.70 -0.12
N LEU A 3 -13.17 -5.45 0.60
CA LEU A 3 -12.01 -4.71 0.12
C LEU A 3 -10.84 -5.66 -0.06
N TYR A 4 -10.14 -5.54 -1.18
CA TYR A 4 -8.91 -6.25 -1.51
C TYR A 4 -7.81 -5.21 -1.65
N ILE A 5 -7.05 -5.01 -0.56
CA ILE A 5 -6.01 -3.97 -0.49
C ILE A 5 -4.69 -4.59 -0.92
N VAL A 6 -4.08 -4.03 -1.95
CA VAL A 6 -2.87 -4.58 -2.57
C VAL A 6 -1.76 -3.54 -2.58
N ARG A 7 -0.57 -3.92 -2.11
CA ARG A 7 0.65 -3.13 -2.31
C ARG A 7 1.12 -3.29 -3.75
N HIS A 8 1.56 -2.20 -4.38
CA HIS A 8 2.12 -2.24 -5.75
C HIS A 8 3.23 -3.28 -5.93
N GLY A 9 3.46 -3.72 -7.17
CA GLY A 9 4.55 -4.61 -7.55
C GLY A 9 5.94 -4.00 -7.31
N GLU A 10 6.98 -4.80 -7.41
CA GLU A 10 8.36 -4.34 -7.21
C GLU A 10 8.78 -3.29 -8.26
N THR A 11 9.58 -2.32 -7.82
CA THR A 11 10.26 -1.32 -8.65
C THR A 11 11.78 -1.48 -8.51
N GLU A 12 12.57 -0.86 -9.40
CA GLU A 12 14.03 -0.84 -9.24
C GLU A 12 14.47 -0.17 -7.91
N TRP A 13 13.68 0.77 -7.40
CA TRP A 13 13.98 1.39 -6.11
C TRP A 13 13.65 0.49 -4.91
N ASN A 14 12.65 -0.38 -5.01
CA ASN A 14 12.46 -1.42 -3.99
C ASN A 14 13.66 -2.36 -3.92
N LYS A 15 14.09 -2.88 -5.09
CA LYS A 15 15.25 -3.75 -5.22
C LYS A 15 16.53 -3.10 -4.70
N ALA A 16 16.71 -1.81 -4.98
CA ALA A 16 17.87 -1.03 -4.52
C ALA A 16 17.73 -0.49 -3.08
N ARG A 17 16.66 -0.85 -2.36
CA ARG A 17 16.38 -0.34 -1.00
C ARG A 17 16.42 1.19 -0.92
N ARG A 18 15.82 1.87 -1.89
CA ARG A 18 15.67 3.32 -1.91
C ARG A 18 14.28 3.74 -1.46
N ILE A 19 14.22 4.80 -0.68
CA ILE A 19 12.97 5.46 -0.31
C ILE A 19 12.31 6.03 -1.57
N GLN A 20 11.06 5.65 -1.86
CA GLN A 20 10.38 6.08 -3.08
C GLN A 20 9.50 7.31 -2.87
N GLY A 21 8.66 7.27 -1.85
CA GLY A 21 7.73 8.33 -1.59
C GLY A 21 6.81 8.61 -2.78
N GLN A 22 6.72 9.86 -3.17
CA GLN A 22 5.89 10.32 -4.28
C GLN A 22 6.64 10.51 -5.60
N VAL A 23 7.97 10.25 -5.63
CA VAL A 23 8.67 10.13 -6.91
C VAL A 23 8.07 8.96 -7.70
N ASP A 24 7.75 9.24 -8.96
CA ASP A 24 7.02 8.29 -9.80
C ASP A 24 7.96 7.30 -10.50
N ILE A 25 8.27 6.21 -9.81
CA ILE A 25 9.12 5.11 -10.29
C ILE A 25 8.21 3.98 -10.80
N PRO A 26 8.36 3.51 -12.06
CA PRO A 26 7.54 2.44 -12.63
C PRO A 26 7.87 1.06 -12.03
N LEU A 27 7.00 0.08 -12.26
CA LEU A 27 7.28 -1.32 -11.96
C LEU A 27 8.50 -1.80 -12.76
N ASN A 28 9.29 -2.69 -12.16
CA ASN A 28 10.26 -3.49 -12.92
C ASN A 28 9.61 -4.77 -13.47
N GLU A 29 10.33 -5.54 -14.27
CA GLU A 29 9.78 -6.77 -14.87
C GLU A 29 9.40 -7.83 -13.83
N PHE A 30 10.13 -7.88 -12.71
CA PHE A 30 9.79 -8.76 -11.61
C PHE A 30 8.43 -8.36 -11.00
N GLY A 31 8.24 -7.08 -10.69
CA GLY A 31 6.98 -6.54 -10.16
C GLY A 31 5.78 -6.81 -11.07
N ARG A 32 5.95 -6.64 -12.40
CA ARG A 32 4.92 -7.01 -13.40
C ARG A 32 4.57 -8.49 -13.36
N ARG A 33 5.58 -9.36 -13.22
CA ARG A 33 5.38 -10.81 -13.10
C ARG A 33 4.61 -11.16 -11.81
N LEU A 34 4.95 -10.56 -10.67
CA LEU A 34 4.24 -10.75 -9.42
C LEU A 34 2.77 -10.32 -9.55
N ALA A 35 2.51 -9.16 -10.15
CA ALA A 35 1.15 -8.66 -10.36
C ALA A 35 0.31 -9.62 -11.21
N ARG A 36 0.85 -10.17 -12.32
CA ARG A 36 0.15 -11.17 -13.15
C ARG A 36 -0.10 -12.49 -12.42
N LYS A 37 0.84 -12.94 -11.56
CA LYS A 37 0.60 -14.13 -10.72
C LYS A 37 -0.50 -13.88 -9.70
N THR A 38 -0.49 -12.74 -9.06
CA THR A 38 -1.57 -12.32 -8.13
C THR A 38 -2.92 -12.21 -8.86
N ALA A 39 -2.96 -11.67 -10.08
CA ALA A 39 -4.17 -11.62 -10.90
C ALA A 39 -4.78 -13.02 -11.12
N LYS A 40 -3.94 -14.03 -11.38
CA LYS A 40 -4.39 -15.43 -11.50
C LYS A 40 -4.96 -15.96 -10.19
N GLY A 41 -4.34 -15.65 -9.05
CA GLY A 41 -4.85 -16.04 -7.73
C GLY A 41 -6.17 -15.38 -7.37
N LEU A 42 -6.48 -14.24 -8.00
CA LEU A 42 -7.74 -13.50 -7.84
C LEU A 42 -8.72 -13.71 -9.00
N SER A 43 -8.51 -14.73 -9.86
CA SER A 43 -9.32 -14.96 -11.07
C SER A 43 -10.81 -15.16 -10.77
N ASP A 44 -11.12 -15.83 -9.67
CA ASP A 44 -12.50 -16.17 -9.28
C ASP A 44 -13.26 -15.01 -8.63
N ILE A 45 -12.59 -13.86 -8.42
CA ILE A 45 -13.18 -12.69 -7.82
C ILE A 45 -13.57 -11.71 -8.92
N THR A 46 -14.85 -11.35 -9.00
CA THR A 46 -15.32 -10.24 -9.83
C THR A 46 -15.16 -8.94 -9.03
N PHE A 47 -14.42 -7.99 -9.56
CA PHE A 47 -14.29 -6.65 -8.97
C PHE A 47 -15.27 -5.69 -9.63
N ASP A 48 -16.07 -5.02 -8.81
CA ASP A 48 -17.06 -4.03 -9.25
C ASP A 48 -16.41 -2.65 -9.45
N LEU A 49 -15.34 -2.38 -8.71
CA LEU A 49 -14.63 -1.10 -8.72
C LEU A 49 -13.18 -1.28 -8.28
N CYS A 50 -12.31 -0.42 -8.77
CA CYS A 50 -10.94 -0.29 -8.30
C CYS A 50 -10.64 1.17 -7.89
N TYR A 51 -10.09 1.36 -6.71
CA TYR A 51 -9.39 2.59 -6.35
C TYR A 51 -7.89 2.39 -6.50
N SER A 52 -7.21 3.35 -7.12
CA SER A 52 -5.76 3.32 -7.27
C SER A 52 -5.13 4.63 -6.81
N SER A 53 -3.99 4.53 -6.14
CA SER A 53 -3.09 5.69 -6.07
C SER A 53 -2.76 6.20 -7.47
N PRO A 54 -2.61 7.51 -7.67
CA PRO A 54 -2.24 8.09 -8.99
C PRO A 54 -0.80 7.79 -9.41
N LEU A 55 0.05 7.22 -8.54
CA LEU A 55 1.43 6.89 -8.88
C LEU A 55 1.49 5.69 -9.83
N SER A 56 2.35 5.77 -10.87
CA SER A 56 2.40 4.81 -11.99
C SER A 56 2.52 3.36 -11.54
N ARG A 57 3.34 3.05 -10.53
CA ARG A 57 3.52 1.70 -9.98
C ARG A 57 2.24 1.09 -9.41
N ALA A 58 1.37 1.91 -8.79
CA ALA A 58 0.08 1.43 -8.26
C ALA A 58 -0.94 1.27 -9.39
N ARG A 59 -1.02 2.25 -10.30
CA ARG A 59 -1.89 2.19 -11.49
C ARG A 59 -1.57 0.98 -12.36
N GLU A 60 -0.28 0.76 -12.65
CA GLU A 60 0.16 -0.38 -13.47
C GLU A 60 -0.14 -1.70 -12.76
N THR A 61 0.04 -1.76 -11.43
CA THR A 61 -0.36 -2.94 -10.64
C THR A 61 -1.86 -3.20 -10.76
N ALA A 62 -2.69 -2.17 -10.57
CA ALA A 62 -4.15 -2.29 -10.73
C ALA A 62 -4.53 -2.75 -12.14
N ALA A 63 -3.94 -2.17 -13.18
CA ALA A 63 -4.19 -2.55 -14.57
C ALA A 63 -3.85 -4.01 -14.85
N LEU A 64 -2.73 -4.51 -14.32
CA LEU A 64 -2.33 -5.92 -14.47
C LEU A 64 -3.24 -6.88 -13.69
N LEU A 65 -3.73 -6.48 -12.51
CA LEU A 65 -4.68 -7.27 -11.72
C LEU A 65 -6.05 -7.36 -12.39
N LEU A 66 -6.42 -6.35 -13.15
CA LEU A 66 -7.70 -6.22 -13.84
C LEU A 66 -7.63 -6.55 -15.34
N GLU A 67 -6.50 -7.05 -15.81
CA GLU A 67 -6.32 -7.35 -17.24
C GLU A 67 -7.43 -8.28 -17.77
N GLY A 68 -8.11 -7.86 -18.83
CA GLY A 68 -9.24 -8.58 -19.43
C GLY A 68 -10.59 -8.40 -18.68
N ARG A 69 -10.69 -7.49 -17.71
CA ARG A 69 -11.90 -7.18 -16.95
C ARG A 69 -12.38 -5.76 -17.28
N ASP A 70 -13.69 -5.55 -17.29
CA ASP A 70 -14.32 -4.23 -17.50
C ASP A 70 -14.64 -3.61 -16.12
N THR A 71 -13.60 -3.42 -15.31
CA THR A 71 -13.72 -2.84 -13.97
C THR A 71 -13.32 -1.37 -14.00
N PRO A 72 -14.20 -0.43 -13.61
CA PRO A 72 -13.85 0.98 -13.55
C PRO A 72 -12.74 1.23 -12.51
N VAL A 73 -11.82 2.16 -12.85
CA VAL A 73 -10.71 2.55 -11.98
C VAL A 73 -10.84 4.03 -11.64
N ILE A 74 -10.82 4.33 -10.35
CA ILE A 74 -10.86 5.70 -9.80
C ILE A 74 -9.52 5.97 -9.12
N GLU A 75 -8.84 7.04 -9.52
CA GLU A 75 -7.63 7.49 -8.84
C GLU A 75 -7.98 8.32 -7.60
N ASP A 76 -7.31 8.04 -6.47
CA ASP A 76 -7.48 8.78 -5.24
C ASP A 76 -6.12 9.08 -4.58
N ALA A 77 -5.81 10.36 -4.43
CA ALA A 77 -4.53 10.81 -3.87
C ALA A 77 -4.39 10.46 -2.37
N ARG A 78 -5.49 10.24 -1.65
CA ARG A 78 -5.46 9.89 -0.22
C ARG A 78 -4.84 8.51 0.05
N ILE A 79 -4.73 7.66 -0.97
CA ILE A 79 -4.06 6.36 -0.88
C ILE A 79 -2.69 6.36 -1.59
N SER A 80 -2.13 7.53 -1.89
CA SER A 80 -0.74 7.67 -2.36
C SER A 80 0.26 7.30 -1.27
N GLU A 81 1.49 6.98 -1.68
CA GLU A 81 2.55 6.70 -0.70
C GLU A 81 2.84 7.93 0.16
N MET A 82 3.37 7.71 1.35
CA MET A 82 3.89 8.74 2.23
C MET A 82 4.94 9.55 1.50
N ALA A 83 4.83 10.88 1.54
CA ALA A 83 5.83 11.77 0.99
C ALA A 83 7.07 11.79 1.89
N PHE A 84 8.25 11.59 1.31
CA PHE A 84 9.53 11.65 2.04
C PHE A 84 10.37 12.88 1.67
N GLY A 85 9.85 13.76 0.81
CA GLY A 85 10.48 15.02 0.45
C GLY A 85 11.95 14.81 0.03
N GLU A 86 12.85 15.55 0.67
CA GLU A 86 14.29 15.50 0.34
C GLU A 86 14.99 14.14 0.57
N TYR A 87 14.31 13.17 1.19
CA TYR A 87 14.88 11.84 1.42
C TYR A 87 14.52 10.85 0.31
N GLU A 88 13.66 11.22 -0.63
CA GLU A 88 13.32 10.37 -1.76
C GLU A 88 14.55 10.05 -2.62
N GLY A 89 14.71 8.78 -3.00
CA GLY A 89 15.86 8.25 -3.70
C GLY A 89 17.05 7.87 -2.82
N ARG A 90 17.08 8.27 -1.54
CA ARG A 90 18.12 7.85 -0.60
C ARG A 90 18.00 6.38 -0.23
N CYS A 91 19.17 5.76 0.03
CA CYS A 91 19.23 4.35 0.40
C CYS A 91 18.95 4.15 1.88
N CYS A 92 18.10 3.18 2.20
CA CYS A 92 17.76 2.78 3.57
C CYS A 92 18.23 1.36 3.93
N SER A 93 19.03 0.71 3.07
CA SER A 93 19.65 -0.58 3.41
C SER A 93 20.73 -0.42 4.47
N ARG A 94 20.97 -1.49 5.24
CA ARG A 94 22.01 -1.49 6.29
C ARG A 94 23.40 -1.17 5.73
N SER A 95 23.76 -1.71 4.56
CA SER A 95 25.08 -1.53 3.94
C SER A 95 25.24 -0.21 3.17
N GLY A 96 24.14 0.40 2.73
CA GLY A 96 24.15 1.62 1.90
C GLY A 96 23.43 2.81 2.55
N TRP A 97 23.21 2.77 3.88
CA TRP A 97 22.47 3.82 4.59
C TRP A 97 23.05 5.21 4.35
N ASN A 98 22.25 6.09 3.77
CA ASN A 98 22.62 7.49 3.54
C ASN A 98 21.53 8.48 3.95
N LEU A 99 20.73 8.08 4.93
CA LEU A 99 19.72 8.90 5.59
C LEU A 99 20.27 9.42 6.94
N PRO A 100 19.74 10.52 7.48
CA PRO A 100 20.03 10.94 8.84
C PRO A 100 19.71 9.84 9.85
N GLU A 101 20.43 9.81 10.99
CA GLU A 101 20.19 8.78 12.02
C GLU A 101 18.78 8.86 12.60
N GLU A 102 18.19 10.05 12.68
CA GLU A 102 16.84 10.31 13.14
C GLU A 102 15.78 9.62 12.27
N PHE A 103 16.11 9.33 10.99
CA PHE A 103 15.21 8.62 10.10
C PHE A 103 14.93 7.18 10.56
N ARG A 104 15.76 6.60 11.43
CA ARG A 104 15.49 5.28 12.03
C ARG A 104 14.16 5.24 12.76
N ARG A 105 13.68 6.39 13.26
CA ARG A 105 12.36 6.51 13.88
C ARG A 105 11.22 6.16 12.93
N PHE A 106 11.45 6.23 11.63
CA PHE A 106 10.49 5.72 10.65
C PHE A 106 10.18 4.23 10.87
N PHE A 107 11.17 3.43 11.27
CA PHE A 107 11.03 2.00 11.49
C PHE A 107 10.72 1.64 12.95
N ASP A 108 11.48 2.22 13.89
CA ASP A 108 11.50 1.79 15.30
C ASP A 108 10.72 2.69 16.26
N GLY A 109 10.18 3.80 15.79
CA GLY A 109 9.42 4.76 16.62
C GLY A 109 8.53 5.67 15.79
N PRO A 110 7.54 5.15 15.07
CA PRO A 110 6.69 5.92 14.15
C PRO A 110 6.00 7.12 14.81
N ASP A 111 5.65 7.00 16.10
CA ASP A 111 5.06 8.08 16.90
C ASP A 111 6.02 9.25 17.18
N LYS A 112 7.34 9.02 17.02
CA LYS A 112 8.41 10.00 17.21
C LYS A 112 9.07 10.43 15.90
N TYR A 113 8.65 9.85 14.78
CA TYR A 113 9.20 10.19 13.48
C TYR A 113 8.83 11.63 13.11
N GLN A 114 9.83 12.39 12.67
CA GLN A 114 9.66 13.73 12.16
C GLN A 114 9.87 13.75 10.65
N ALA A 115 8.88 14.28 9.94
CA ALA A 115 8.96 14.39 8.50
C ALA A 115 10.06 15.36 8.06
N PRO A 116 10.81 15.05 6.99
CA PRO A 116 11.71 16.03 6.38
C PRO A 116 10.93 17.15 5.70
N ALA A 117 11.65 18.15 5.21
CA ALA A 117 11.06 19.21 4.39
C ALA A 117 10.35 18.62 3.17
N GLY A 118 9.08 18.97 2.98
CA GLY A 118 8.23 18.42 1.90
C GLY A 118 7.75 16.98 2.13
N GLY A 119 7.98 16.40 3.31
CA GLY A 119 7.51 15.07 3.67
C GLY A 119 6.25 15.09 4.53
N GLU A 120 5.69 13.90 4.74
CA GLU A 120 4.57 13.63 5.66
C GLU A 120 5.06 12.87 6.90
N ASN A 121 4.38 13.06 8.03
CA ASN A 121 4.48 12.19 9.20
C ASN A 121 3.37 11.12 9.19
N PHE A 122 3.48 10.14 10.08
CA PHE A 122 2.51 9.03 10.14
C PHE A 122 1.10 9.46 10.53
N ALA A 123 0.95 10.55 11.31
CA ALA A 123 -0.37 11.06 11.67
C ALA A 123 -1.11 11.60 10.43
N GLN A 124 -0.41 12.33 9.56
CA GLN A 124 -0.97 12.85 8.31
C GLN A 124 -1.39 11.72 7.36
N VAL A 125 -0.55 10.69 7.21
CA VAL A 125 -0.90 9.52 6.38
C VAL A 125 -2.09 8.77 6.97
N LYS A 126 -2.14 8.56 8.29
CA LYS A 126 -3.27 7.93 8.97
C LYS A 126 -4.56 8.75 8.80
N GLU A 127 -4.49 10.07 8.91
CA GLU A 127 -5.63 10.96 8.73
C GLU A 127 -6.22 10.85 7.32
N ARG A 128 -5.41 11.06 6.25
CA ARG A 128 -5.92 11.01 4.87
C ARG A 128 -6.44 9.63 4.45
N THR A 129 -5.78 8.55 4.91
CA THR A 129 -6.25 7.18 4.65
C THR A 129 -7.53 6.85 5.44
N GLY A 130 -7.69 7.45 6.63
CA GLY A 130 -8.91 7.36 7.43
C GLY A 130 -10.08 8.10 6.77
N GLU A 131 -9.85 9.28 6.21
CA GLU A 131 -10.86 10.01 5.43
C GLU A 131 -11.32 9.23 4.20
N PHE A 132 -10.39 8.59 3.48
CA PHE A 132 -10.71 7.70 2.37
C PHE A 132 -11.63 6.55 2.80
N LEU A 133 -11.28 5.83 3.87
CA LEU A 133 -12.09 4.73 4.39
C LEU A 133 -13.46 5.19 4.88
N LYS A 134 -13.52 6.32 5.59
CA LYS A 134 -14.77 6.90 6.08
C LYS A 134 -15.73 7.21 4.94
N GLU A 135 -15.24 7.83 3.86
CA GLU A 135 -16.04 8.10 2.67
C GLU A 135 -16.49 6.79 2.03
N LEU A 136 -15.56 5.85 1.82
CA LEU A 136 -15.87 4.57 1.17
C LEU A 136 -16.92 3.79 1.96
N TYR A 137 -16.84 3.73 3.27
CA TYR A 137 -17.81 3.02 4.12
C TYR A 137 -19.18 3.68 4.11
N GLY A 138 -19.26 4.98 3.85
CA GLY A 138 -20.50 5.74 3.71
C GLY A 138 -21.22 5.53 2.37
N ARG A 139 -20.57 4.90 1.39
CA ARG A 139 -21.16 4.64 0.07
C ARG A 139 -22.12 3.46 0.11
N THR A 140 -23.40 3.74 0.21
CA THR A 140 -24.44 2.72 0.31
C THR A 140 -24.56 1.87 -0.95
N GLU A 141 -24.23 2.43 -2.11
CA GLU A 141 -24.21 1.74 -3.41
C GLU A 141 -23.16 0.63 -3.51
N TYR A 142 -22.17 0.61 -2.60
CA TYR A 142 -21.08 -0.37 -2.62
C TYR A 142 -21.22 -1.48 -1.56
N GLN A 143 -22.35 -1.58 -0.88
CA GLN A 143 -22.51 -2.51 0.27
C GLN A 143 -22.26 -3.99 -0.09
N ASP A 144 -22.58 -4.39 -1.33
CA ASP A 144 -22.40 -5.77 -1.82
C ASP A 144 -21.21 -5.90 -2.80
N SER A 145 -20.42 -4.85 -2.98
CA SER A 145 -19.33 -4.80 -3.97
C SER A 145 -18.03 -5.41 -3.47
N ASN A 146 -17.26 -5.98 -4.40
CA ASN A 146 -15.85 -6.30 -4.24
C ASN A 146 -15.01 -5.16 -4.82
N ILE A 147 -14.24 -4.50 -3.98
CA ILE A 147 -13.46 -3.32 -4.33
C ILE A 147 -11.96 -3.63 -4.23
N LEU A 148 -11.24 -3.46 -5.33
CA LEU A 148 -9.79 -3.51 -5.35
C LEU A 148 -9.22 -2.15 -4.93
N ILE A 149 -8.18 -2.14 -4.09
CA ILE A 149 -7.48 -0.92 -3.67
C ILE A 149 -5.98 -1.13 -3.92
N ALA A 150 -5.43 -0.45 -4.92
CA ALA A 150 -4.00 -0.51 -5.25
C ALA A 150 -3.26 0.68 -4.62
N THR A 151 -2.33 0.38 -3.71
CA THR A 151 -1.65 1.37 -2.89
C THR A 151 -0.19 0.98 -2.60
N HIS A 152 0.42 1.50 -1.52
CA HIS A 152 1.84 1.46 -1.21
C HIS A 152 2.09 0.96 0.22
N GLY A 153 3.36 0.88 0.61
CA GLY A 153 3.76 0.33 1.91
C GLY A 153 3.23 1.12 3.09
N ALA A 154 3.59 2.39 3.21
CA ALA A 154 3.19 3.21 4.35
C ALA A 154 1.69 3.59 4.29
N ALA A 155 1.15 3.84 3.09
CA ALA A 155 -0.27 4.13 2.93
C ALA A 155 -1.16 2.92 3.30
N LEU A 156 -0.76 1.70 2.90
CA LEU A 156 -1.46 0.46 3.28
C LEU A 156 -1.41 0.27 4.79
N ALA A 157 -0.24 0.47 5.42
CA ALA A 157 -0.13 0.44 6.88
C ALA A 157 -1.05 1.49 7.54
N GLY A 158 -1.20 2.67 6.94
CA GLY A 158 -2.15 3.71 7.39
C GLY A 158 -3.61 3.27 7.32
N LEU A 159 -4.01 2.62 6.20
CA LEU A 159 -5.34 2.02 6.07
C LEU A 159 -5.58 0.97 7.17
N LEU A 160 -4.62 0.07 7.38
CA LEU A 160 -4.73 -0.97 8.41
C LEU A 160 -4.71 -0.40 9.83
N ASN A 161 -3.98 0.68 10.06
CA ASN A 161 -3.98 1.38 11.34
C ASN A 161 -5.37 1.92 11.69
N ASN A 162 -6.08 2.49 10.70
CA ASN A 162 -7.46 2.94 10.88
C ASN A 162 -8.43 1.76 11.10
N ILE A 163 -8.29 0.67 10.33
CA ILE A 163 -9.12 -0.53 10.45
C ILE A 163 -8.96 -1.23 11.81
N LYS A 164 -7.72 -1.29 12.31
CA LYS A 164 -7.36 -1.96 13.58
C LYS A 164 -7.35 -1.02 14.79
N GLU A 165 -7.65 0.25 14.60
CA GLU A 165 -7.63 1.30 15.63
C GLU A 165 -6.30 1.36 16.42
N ARG A 166 -5.16 1.12 15.74
CA ARG A 166 -3.84 1.10 16.35
C ARG A 166 -3.35 2.51 16.70
N SER A 167 -2.48 2.60 17.70
CA SER A 167 -1.71 3.79 18.01
C SER A 167 -0.65 4.06 16.92
N LEU A 168 -0.10 5.28 16.88
CA LEU A 168 1.00 5.60 15.96
C LEU A 168 2.27 4.81 16.28
N ALA A 169 2.52 4.47 17.54
CA ALA A 169 3.67 3.63 17.93
C ALA A 169 3.61 2.22 17.31
N GLU A 170 2.38 1.72 17.03
CA GLU A 170 2.13 0.41 16.42
C GLU A 170 1.87 0.50 14.91
N TYR A 171 2.28 1.60 14.26
CA TYR A 171 1.92 1.88 12.86
C TYR A 171 2.24 0.74 11.90
N TRP A 172 3.41 0.16 12.01
CA TRP A 172 3.86 -0.91 11.12
C TRP A 172 3.23 -2.28 11.42
N GLY A 173 2.71 -2.48 12.64
CA GLY A 173 2.13 -3.77 13.03
C GLY A 173 3.13 -4.92 12.88
N GLU A 174 2.86 -5.83 11.95
CA GLU A 174 3.72 -6.98 11.64
C GLU A 174 4.74 -6.69 10.52
N GLY A 175 4.98 -5.41 10.22
CA GLY A 175 5.93 -4.97 9.20
C GLY A 175 5.29 -4.54 7.89
N VAL A 176 6.14 -4.24 6.92
CA VAL A 176 5.71 -3.79 5.59
C VAL A 176 5.25 -4.99 4.76
N HIS A 177 4.05 -4.90 4.20
CA HIS A 177 3.51 -5.96 3.34
C HIS A 177 4.40 -6.23 2.13
N LYS A 178 4.43 -7.48 1.65
CA LYS A 178 5.15 -7.87 0.44
C LYS A 178 4.55 -7.18 -0.80
N ASN A 179 5.35 -7.00 -1.84
CA ASN A 179 4.85 -6.49 -3.11
C ASN A 179 3.77 -7.42 -3.69
N CYS A 180 2.68 -6.87 -4.21
CA CYS A 180 1.50 -7.59 -4.70
C CYS A 180 0.81 -8.50 -3.66
N ALA A 181 1.16 -8.40 -2.37
CA ALA A 181 0.39 -9.10 -1.34
C ALA A 181 -0.98 -8.44 -1.15
N VAL A 182 -1.97 -9.27 -0.86
CA VAL A 182 -3.38 -8.88 -0.74
C VAL A 182 -3.83 -8.99 0.71
N THR A 183 -4.53 -7.97 1.19
CA THR A 183 -5.25 -7.99 2.45
C THR A 183 -6.74 -7.91 2.16
N GLU A 184 -7.50 -8.90 2.63
CA GLU A 184 -8.95 -8.96 2.45
C GLU A 184 -9.66 -8.45 3.70
N VAL A 185 -10.60 -7.50 3.51
CA VAL A 185 -11.38 -6.88 4.58
C VAL A 185 -12.87 -6.98 4.24
N GLN A 186 -13.66 -7.57 5.15
CA GLN A 186 -15.11 -7.50 5.08
C GLN A 186 -15.58 -6.25 5.82
N VAL A 187 -16.44 -5.46 5.19
CA VAL A 187 -17.12 -4.33 5.84
C VAL A 187 -18.61 -4.60 5.89
N THR A 188 -19.16 -4.64 7.09
CA THR A 188 -20.60 -4.86 7.35
C THR A 188 -21.10 -3.73 8.24
N ASP A 189 -22.12 -3.00 7.79
CA ASP A 189 -22.68 -1.85 8.52
C ASP A 189 -21.61 -0.83 8.95
N GLY A 190 -20.69 -0.53 8.04
CA GLY A 190 -19.56 0.39 8.29
C GLY A 190 -18.47 -0.13 9.23
N LYS A 191 -18.56 -1.39 9.68
CA LYS A 191 -17.59 -2.02 10.58
C LYS A 191 -16.65 -2.95 9.80
N PRO A 192 -15.36 -2.63 9.70
CA PRO A 192 -14.40 -3.47 9.01
C PRO A 192 -13.95 -4.66 9.87
N LYS A 193 -13.70 -5.80 9.22
CA LYS A 193 -13.08 -7.00 9.78
C LYS A 193 -12.07 -7.56 8.79
N ILE A 194 -10.83 -7.69 9.18
CA ILE A 194 -9.79 -8.32 8.35
C ILE A 194 -10.07 -9.83 8.31
N LEU A 195 -10.14 -10.39 7.11
CA LEU A 195 -10.31 -11.81 6.87
C LEU A 195 -8.96 -12.51 6.64
N SER A 196 -8.08 -11.85 5.89
CA SER A 196 -6.71 -12.30 5.68
C SER A 196 -5.79 -11.09 5.47
N GLU A 197 -4.51 -11.22 5.79
CA GLU A 197 -3.55 -10.12 5.71
C GLU A 197 -2.25 -10.58 5.10
N ASN A 198 -1.67 -9.76 4.20
CA ASN A 198 -0.37 -9.97 3.56
C ASN A 198 -0.25 -11.32 2.83
N VAL A 199 -1.34 -11.78 2.19
CA VAL A 199 -1.37 -13.05 1.45
C VAL A 199 -0.76 -12.86 0.07
N VAL A 200 0.16 -13.73 -0.32
CA VAL A 200 0.78 -13.74 -1.65
C VAL A 200 0.24 -14.92 -2.47
N TYR A 201 0.07 -14.68 -3.78
CA TYR A 201 -0.40 -15.67 -4.76
C TYR A 201 0.72 -16.09 -5.73
N TYR A 202 1.96 -15.99 -5.28
CA TYR A 202 3.15 -16.37 -6.04
C TYR A 202 4.12 -17.12 -5.13
N ASP A 203 4.99 -17.89 -5.72
CA ASP A 203 6.03 -18.70 -5.10
C ASP A 203 7.44 -18.10 -5.26
N ASP A 204 7.54 -16.93 -5.91
CA ASP A 204 8.80 -16.21 -6.07
C ASP A 204 9.30 -15.71 -4.69
N GLU A 205 10.60 -15.81 -4.46
CA GLU A 205 11.23 -15.21 -3.29
C GLU A 205 11.24 -13.68 -3.44
N VAL A 206 10.60 -13.02 -2.51
CA VAL A 206 10.64 -11.57 -2.36
C VAL A 206 11.44 -11.29 -1.09
N GLU A 207 12.57 -10.63 -1.23
CA GLU A 207 13.37 -10.25 -0.08
C GLU A 207 12.56 -9.37 0.88
N PRO A 208 12.48 -9.72 2.16
CA PRO A 208 11.78 -8.90 3.15
C PRO A 208 12.43 -7.51 3.25
N TRP A 209 11.66 -6.53 3.71
CA TRP A 209 12.20 -5.18 3.97
C TRP A 209 13.19 -5.16 5.14
N GLU A 210 13.18 -6.20 5.97
CA GLU A 210 14.08 -6.34 7.12
C GLU A 210 15.46 -6.80 6.66
N ASP A 211 16.47 -6.02 6.94
CA ASP A 211 17.89 -6.38 6.87
C ASP A 211 18.44 -6.67 8.28
#